data_1f867c53a4a28c5a226eb51a2b3e76e3
#
_entry.id   1f867c53a4a28c5a226eb51a2b3e76e3
#
_cell.length_a   1.000
_cell.length_b   1.000
_cell.length_c   1.000
_cell.angle_alpha   90.00
_cell.angle_beta   90.00
_cell.angle_gamma   90.00
#
_symmetry.space_group_name_H-M   'P 1'
#
loop_
_entity.id
_entity.type
_entity.pdbx_description
1 polymer ?
#
loop_
_entity_poly.entity_id
_entity_poly.type
_entity_poly.pdbx_seq_one_letter_code
_entity_poly.pdbx_strand_id
1 'polypeptide(L)'
;MYIPESVEINEVVLRDGIQNDKKIVPTDDKVRLVHDLAACGIRRMEISSFVNKKLVPQMADAEELWERIERKKDVIYSALILSEKGLDRAIRCRVPHVSFFVSASETHSIKNSNKTVEEAMKEALRLIGKARDAGMGVRA
;
A
#
# COMPACT_ATOMS: atom_id res chain seq x y z
N MET A 1 -15.75 -24.52 -14.89
CA MET A 1 -14.89 -23.59 -14.12
C MET A 1 -14.12 -22.77 -15.15
N TYR A 2 -14.22 -21.46 -15.13
CA TYR A 2 -13.47 -20.57 -16.03
C TYR A 2 -12.06 -20.37 -15.42
N ILE A 3 -11.03 -20.74 -16.15
CA ILE A 3 -9.63 -20.51 -15.78
C ILE A 3 -9.15 -19.38 -16.69
N PRO A 4 -8.63 -18.25 -16.16
CA PRO A 4 -8.12 -17.18 -16.99
C PRO A 4 -6.86 -17.63 -17.75
N GLU A 5 -6.69 -17.13 -18.97
CA GLU A 5 -5.52 -17.42 -19.81
C GLU A 5 -4.22 -16.77 -19.30
N SER A 6 -4.35 -15.70 -18.51
CA SER A 6 -3.21 -15.00 -17.89
C SER A 6 -3.56 -14.45 -16.53
N VAL A 7 -2.56 -14.22 -15.71
CA VAL A 7 -2.66 -13.59 -14.39
C VAL A 7 -1.61 -12.50 -14.27
N GLU A 8 -1.93 -11.46 -13.50
CA GLU A 8 -0.98 -10.41 -13.13
C GLU A 8 -0.49 -10.62 -11.70
N ILE A 9 0.83 -10.59 -11.50
CA ILE A 9 1.43 -10.69 -10.17
C ILE A 9 1.52 -9.29 -9.57
N ASN A 10 0.98 -9.11 -8.37
CA ASN A 10 1.20 -7.93 -7.55
C ASN A 10 2.16 -8.30 -6.40
N GLU A 11 3.39 -7.82 -6.49
CA GLU A 11 4.40 -8.07 -5.47
C GLU A 11 4.15 -7.21 -4.21
N VAL A 12 4.13 -7.83 -3.04
CA VAL A 12 3.82 -7.18 -1.77
C VAL A 12 4.91 -7.37 -0.70
N VAL A 13 6.06 -7.93 -1.03
CA VAL A 13 7.14 -8.22 -0.07
C VAL A 13 7.58 -6.98 0.69
N LEU A 14 7.70 -5.84 0.00
CA LEU A 14 8.12 -4.56 0.60
C LEU A 14 7.12 -4.00 1.62
N ARG A 15 5.85 -4.34 1.51
CA ARG A 15 4.82 -3.95 2.45
C ARG A 15 4.52 -5.10 3.40
N ASP A 16 3.90 -6.17 2.93
CA ASP A 16 3.38 -7.25 3.77
C ASP A 16 4.49 -8.15 4.32
N GLY A 17 5.45 -8.49 3.49
CA GLY A 17 6.59 -9.32 3.88
C GLY A 17 7.43 -8.64 4.96
N ILE A 18 7.84 -7.40 4.75
CA ILE A 18 8.70 -6.65 5.68
C ILE A 18 7.93 -6.18 6.92
N GLN A 19 6.62 -5.90 6.80
CA GLN A 19 5.82 -5.34 7.89
C GLN A 19 5.88 -6.17 9.19
N ASN A 20 5.97 -7.48 9.06
CA ASN A 20 5.98 -8.41 10.19
C ASN A 20 7.38 -8.87 10.59
N ASP A 21 8.43 -8.36 9.95
CA ASP A 21 9.80 -8.70 10.34
C ASP A 21 10.15 -8.10 11.71
N LYS A 22 10.97 -8.81 12.48
CA LYS A 22 11.49 -8.33 13.76
C LYS A 22 12.57 -7.26 13.58
N LYS A 23 13.24 -7.25 12.43
CA LYS A 23 14.28 -6.28 12.09
C LYS A 23 13.72 -5.21 11.16
N ILE A 24 14.11 -3.98 11.39
CA ILE A 24 13.83 -2.88 10.46
C ILE A 24 14.81 -3.01 9.29
N VAL A 25 14.27 -3.18 8.09
CA VAL A 25 15.06 -3.16 6.86
C VAL A 25 15.42 -1.71 6.53
N PRO A 26 16.70 -1.37 6.32
CA PRO A 26 17.13 -0.03 5.94
C PRO A 26 16.46 0.47 4.66
N THR A 27 16.18 1.76 4.57
CA THR A 27 15.55 2.37 3.39
C THR A 27 16.37 2.14 2.12
N ASP A 28 17.70 2.15 2.20
CA ASP A 28 18.59 1.84 1.08
C ASP A 28 18.34 0.44 0.49
N ASP A 29 18.17 -0.55 1.36
CA ASP A 29 17.88 -1.93 0.94
C ASP A 29 16.48 -2.04 0.32
N LYS A 30 15.50 -1.32 0.85
CA LYS A 30 14.15 -1.25 0.25
C LYS A 30 14.17 -0.60 -1.13
N VAL A 31 14.88 0.52 -1.30
CA VAL A 31 15.05 1.18 -2.60
C VAL A 31 15.70 0.23 -3.61
N ARG A 32 16.80 -0.43 -3.22
CA ARG A 32 17.46 -1.43 -4.06
C ARG A 32 16.49 -2.56 -4.47
N LEU A 33 15.74 -3.11 -3.51
CA LEU A 33 14.79 -4.19 -3.77
C LEU A 33 13.69 -3.78 -4.75
N VAL A 34 13.16 -2.53 -4.67
CA VAL A 34 12.21 -1.99 -5.65
C VAL A 34 12.79 -2.03 -7.06
N HIS A 35 14.04 -1.57 -7.21
CA HIS A 35 14.71 -1.53 -8.52
C HIS A 35 14.99 -2.92 -9.07
N ASP A 36 15.45 -3.84 -8.22
CA ASP A 36 15.75 -5.23 -8.60
C ASP A 36 14.49 -5.97 -9.04
N LEU A 37 13.39 -5.85 -8.29
CA LEU A 37 12.09 -6.42 -8.66
C LEU A 37 11.59 -5.89 -10.00
N ALA A 38 11.69 -4.58 -10.23
CA ALA A 38 11.33 -3.98 -11.51
C ALA A 38 12.25 -4.46 -12.67
N ALA A 39 13.53 -4.70 -12.40
CA ALA A 39 14.47 -5.26 -13.36
C ALA A 39 14.17 -6.73 -13.69
N CYS A 40 13.70 -7.51 -12.69
CA CYS A 40 13.27 -8.90 -12.88
C CYS A 40 11.93 -9.04 -13.62
N GLY A 41 11.28 -7.94 -13.99
CA GLY A 41 10.05 -8.00 -14.78
C GLY A 41 8.76 -7.88 -13.97
N ILE A 42 8.82 -7.61 -12.67
CA ILE A 42 7.62 -7.30 -11.88
C ILE A 42 7.05 -5.96 -12.35
N ARG A 43 5.76 -5.96 -12.68
CA ARG A 43 5.05 -4.78 -13.25
C ARG A 43 4.04 -4.16 -12.29
N ARG A 44 3.78 -4.77 -11.14
CA ARG A 44 2.92 -4.22 -10.09
C ARG A 44 3.52 -4.53 -8.73
N MET A 45 3.65 -3.49 -7.89
CA MET A 45 4.23 -3.61 -6.54
C MET A 45 3.46 -2.75 -5.54
N GLU A 46 3.20 -3.30 -4.36
CA GLU A 46 2.79 -2.55 -3.19
C GLU A 46 4.02 -2.35 -2.29
N ILE A 47 4.62 -1.16 -2.34
CA ILE A 47 5.97 -0.93 -1.80
C ILE A 47 6.00 -0.42 -0.37
N SER A 48 4.87 0.07 0.15
CA SER A 48 4.78 0.57 1.53
C SER A 48 3.34 0.69 2.00
N SER A 49 3.16 1.12 3.26
CA SER A 49 1.89 1.62 3.77
C SER A 49 2.09 2.93 4.53
N PHE A 50 1.11 3.85 4.42
CA PHE A 50 1.10 5.11 5.16
C PHE A 50 0.34 4.96 6.49
N VAL A 51 0.74 4.00 7.28
CA VAL A 51 0.20 3.71 8.61
C VAL A 51 0.86 4.57 9.70
N ASN A 52 0.37 4.43 10.95
CA ASN A 52 1.00 5.09 12.08
C ASN A 52 2.40 4.50 12.33
N LYS A 53 3.43 5.32 12.20
CA LYS A 53 4.85 4.96 12.37
C LYS A 53 5.17 4.32 13.72
N LYS A 54 4.41 4.67 14.77
CA LYS A 54 4.58 4.09 16.12
C LYS A 54 4.01 2.68 16.22
N LEU A 55 2.99 2.36 15.43
CA LEU A 55 2.36 1.03 15.43
C LEU A 55 3.08 0.07 14.49
N VAL A 56 3.62 0.58 13.39
CA VAL A 56 4.35 -0.22 12.39
C VAL A 56 5.69 0.46 12.07
N PRO A 57 6.71 0.30 12.92
CA PRO A 57 8.01 0.95 12.73
C PRO A 57 8.68 0.58 11.40
N GLN A 58 8.42 -0.62 10.87
CA GLN A 58 8.94 -1.09 9.59
C GLN A 58 8.50 -0.23 8.40
N MET A 59 7.39 0.51 8.54
CA MET A 59 6.84 1.42 7.51
C MET A 59 7.08 2.90 7.87
N ALA A 60 7.94 3.19 8.86
CA ALA A 60 8.18 4.56 9.32
C ALA A 60 8.86 5.45 8.27
N ASP A 61 9.58 4.85 7.35
CA ASP A 61 10.34 5.47 6.26
C ASP A 61 9.55 5.60 4.94
N ALA A 62 8.23 5.41 4.97
CA ALA A 62 7.41 5.39 3.75
C ALA A 62 7.64 6.63 2.86
N GLU A 63 7.63 7.84 3.42
CA GLU A 63 7.85 9.07 2.66
C GLU A 63 9.22 9.09 2.00
N GLU A 64 10.27 8.78 2.76
CA GLU A 64 11.66 8.74 2.25
C GLU A 64 11.80 7.71 1.13
N LEU A 65 11.22 6.51 1.29
CA LEU A 65 11.22 5.48 0.26
C LEU A 65 10.58 6.00 -1.05
N TRP A 66 9.41 6.66 -0.95
CA TRP A 66 8.71 7.22 -2.12
C TRP A 66 9.47 8.35 -2.80
N GLU A 67 10.25 9.13 -2.09
CA GLU A 67 11.12 10.19 -2.64
C GLU A 67 12.33 9.62 -3.38
N ARG A 68 12.84 8.48 -2.93
CA ARG A 68 14.13 7.94 -3.39
C ARG A 68 14.02 6.91 -4.52
N ILE A 69 12.86 6.29 -4.69
CA ILE A 69 12.68 5.31 -5.77
C ILE A 69 12.61 5.99 -7.13
N GLU A 70 13.31 5.43 -8.10
CA GLU A 70 13.13 5.76 -9.51
C GLU A 70 11.94 4.96 -10.07
N ARG A 71 10.87 5.65 -10.44
CA ARG A 71 9.62 5.02 -10.92
C ARG A 71 9.68 4.80 -12.43
N LYS A 72 9.65 3.54 -12.85
CA LYS A 72 9.55 3.17 -14.27
C LYS A 72 8.11 3.35 -14.76
N LYS A 73 7.93 3.79 -16.00
CA LYS A 73 6.62 4.09 -16.59
C LYS A 73 5.74 2.85 -16.80
N ASP A 74 6.37 1.69 -16.98
CA ASP A 74 5.73 0.39 -17.23
C ASP A 74 5.48 -0.42 -15.94
N VAL A 75 5.70 0.20 -14.75
CA VAL A 75 5.49 -0.42 -13.45
C VAL A 75 4.47 0.38 -12.64
N ILE A 76 3.48 -0.31 -12.10
CA ILE A 76 2.49 0.24 -11.19
C ILE A 76 3.00 0.12 -9.77
N TYR A 77 3.30 1.24 -9.15
CA TYR A 77 3.70 1.33 -7.74
C TYR A 77 2.51 1.76 -6.90
N SER A 78 2.22 1.05 -5.82
CA SER A 78 1.09 1.34 -4.93
C SER A 78 1.50 1.36 -3.46
N ALA A 79 0.65 1.95 -2.62
CA ALA A 79 0.76 1.93 -1.18
C ALA A 79 -0.57 1.59 -0.53
N LEU A 80 -0.52 0.88 0.60
CA LEU A 80 -1.70 0.59 1.41
C LEU A 80 -2.08 1.81 2.24
N ILE A 81 -3.38 2.13 2.25
CA ILE A 81 -3.98 3.23 3.02
C ILE A 81 -5.03 2.68 3.97
N LEU A 82 -4.92 3.01 5.26
CA LEU A 82 -5.86 2.60 6.29
C LEU A 82 -6.53 3.79 7.02
N SER A 83 -6.19 5.03 6.66
CA SER A 83 -6.72 6.23 7.32
C SER A 83 -6.61 7.47 6.43
N GLU A 84 -7.41 8.49 6.74
CA GLU A 84 -7.33 9.77 6.04
C GLU A 84 -5.96 10.44 6.18
N LYS A 85 -5.37 10.43 7.38
CA LYS A 85 -4.01 10.95 7.59
C LYS A 85 -2.97 10.23 6.73
N GLY A 86 -3.14 8.92 6.55
CA GLY A 86 -2.30 8.13 5.66
C GLY A 86 -2.48 8.54 4.20
N LEU A 87 -3.72 8.75 3.76
CA LEU A 87 -4.02 9.21 2.41
C LEU A 87 -3.42 10.61 2.13
N ASP A 88 -3.54 11.54 3.07
CA ASP A 88 -2.96 12.88 2.92
C ASP A 88 -1.43 12.84 2.78
N ARG A 89 -0.76 11.93 3.49
CA ARG A 89 0.68 11.68 3.35
C ARG A 89 1.02 11.13 1.97
N ALA A 90 0.26 10.13 1.50
CA ALA A 90 0.44 9.53 0.19
C ALA A 90 0.25 10.55 -0.95
N ILE A 91 -0.76 11.42 -0.84
CA ILE A 91 -1.00 12.52 -1.80
C ILE A 91 0.22 13.46 -1.86
N ARG A 92 0.76 13.88 -0.70
CA ARG A 92 1.96 14.73 -0.66
C ARG A 92 3.18 14.07 -1.31
N CYS A 93 3.32 12.75 -1.16
CA CYS A 93 4.39 11.97 -1.81
C CYS A 93 4.10 11.67 -3.29
N ARG A 94 2.98 12.14 -3.85
CA ARG A 94 2.56 11.88 -5.23
C ARG A 94 2.55 10.39 -5.57
N VAL A 95 2.01 9.59 -4.64
CA VAL A 95 1.82 8.15 -4.85
C VAL A 95 0.82 7.94 -5.98
N PRO A 96 1.16 7.20 -7.05
CA PRO A 96 0.30 7.11 -8.22
C PRO A 96 -0.91 6.19 -8.00
N HIS A 97 -0.77 5.16 -7.17
CA HIS A 97 -1.83 4.20 -6.89
C HIS A 97 -1.91 3.88 -5.40
N VAL A 98 -3.11 3.68 -4.90
CA VAL A 98 -3.36 3.29 -3.51
C VAL A 98 -4.24 2.06 -3.43
N SER A 99 -4.04 1.25 -2.40
CA SER A 99 -4.89 0.12 -2.06
C SER A 99 -5.62 0.37 -0.75
N PHE A 100 -6.87 -0.08 -0.70
CA PHE A 100 -7.70 -0.12 0.50
C PHE A 100 -8.14 -1.56 0.73
N PHE A 101 -8.41 -1.91 1.99
CA PHE A 101 -9.11 -3.14 2.30
C PHE A 101 -10.10 -2.93 3.43
N VAL A 102 -11.16 -3.73 3.44
CA VAL A 102 -12.12 -3.81 4.53
C VAL A 102 -12.29 -5.28 4.90
N SER A 103 -12.29 -5.58 6.19
CA SER A 103 -12.58 -6.93 6.65
C SER A 103 -14.06 -7.26 6.48
N ALA A 104 -14.37 -8.43 5.96
CA ALA A 104 -15.75 -8.96 5.90
C ALA A 104 -16.21 -9.56 7.25
N SER A 105 -15.32 -9.72 8.23
CA SER A 105 -15.62 -10.25 9.55
C SER A 105 -15.77 -9.11 10.57
N GLU A 106 -16.90 -9.01 11.25
CA GLU A 106 -17.13 -8.03 12.31
C GLU A 106 -16.08 -8.14 13.42
N THR A 107 -15.82 -9.35 13.91
CA THR A 107 -14.83 -9.59 14.97
C THR A 107 -13.45 -9.11 14.55
N HIS A 108 -13.03 -9.40 13.32
CA HIS A 108 -11.74 -8.97 12.80
C HIS A 108 -11.71 -7.45 12.57
N SER A 109 -12.78 -6.86 12.04
CA SER A 109 -12.88 -5.41 11.82
C SER A 109 -12.73 -4.63 13.13
N ILE A 110 -13.50 -4.99 14.14
CA ILE A 110 -13.43 -4.37 15.48
C ILE A 110 -12.04 -4.54 16.09
N LYS A 111 -11.47 -5.75 16.04
CA LYS A 111 -10.16 -6.05 16.65
C LYS A 111 -9.02 -5.30 15.94
N ASN A 112 -9.10 -5.11 14.63
CA ASN A 112 -8.02 -4.57 13.80
C ASN A 112 -8.10 -3.06 13.60
N SER A 113 -9.31 -2.52 13.46
CA SER A 113 -9.54 -1.10 13.16
C SER A 113 -10.41 -0.35 14.17
N ASN A 114 -10.94 -1.05 15.19
CA ASN A 114 -11.91 -0.55 16.16
C ASN A 114 -13.18 0.04 15.51
N LYS A 115 -13.63 -0.58 14.41
CA LYS A 115 -14.81 -0.20 13.63
C LYS A 115 -15.60 -1.42 13.24
N THR A 116 -16.92 -1.25 13.15
CA THR A 116 -17.78 -2.26 12.50
C THR A 116 -17.44 -2.36 11.00
N VAL A 117 -17.85 -3.44 10.36
CA VAL A 117 -17.68 -3.60 8.90
C VAL A 117 -18.34 -2.46 8.15
N GLU A 118 -19.55 -2.05 8.57
CA GLU A 118 -20.30 -0.95 7.95
C GLU A 118 -19.56 0.38 8.08
N GLU A 119 -19.05 0.72 9.26
CA GLU A 119 -18.27 1.95 9.49
C GLU A 119 -16.98 1.96 8.68
N ALA A 120 -16.26 0.84 8.65
CA ALA A 120 -15.04 0.68 7.87
C ALA A 120 -15.31 0.82 6.36
N MET A 121 -16.42 0.27 5.87
CA MET A 121 -16.85 0.39 4.47
C MET A 121 -17.19 1.84 4.11
N LYS A 122 -17.98 2.53 4.94
CA LYS A 122 -18.32 3.95 4.72
C LYS A 122 -17.06 4.82 4.65
N GLU A 123 -16.12 4.60 5.56
CA GLU A 123 -14.85 5.34 5.54
C GLU A 123 -14.02 5.01 4.30
N ALA A 124 -13.89 3.74 3.95
CA ALA A 124 -13.14 3.32 2.76
C ALA A 124 -13.72 3.96 1.49
N LEU A 125 -15.06 3.96 1.31
CA LEU A 125 -15.71 4.60 0.16
C LEU A 125 -15.41 6.10 0.09
N ARG A 126 -15.45 6.81 1.23
CA ARG A 126 -15.11 8.23 1.30
C ARG A 126 -13.65 8.49 0.91
N LEU A 127 -12.73 7.67 1.43
CA LEU A 127 -11.29 7.80 1.14
C LEU A 127 -10.97 7.44 -0.33
N ILE A 128 -11.66 6.47 -0.91
CA ILE A 128 -11.57 6.12 -2.33
C ILE A 128 -11.98 7.31 -3.20
N GLY A 129 -13.08 7.99 -2.87
CA GLY A 129 -13.49 9.23 -3.55
C GLY A 129 -12.38 10.27 -3.51
N LYS A 130 -11.87 10.58 -2.32
CA LYS A 130 -10.77 11.56 -2.12
C LYS A 130 -9.50 11.18 -2.90
N ALA A 131 -9.13 9.89 -2.95
CA ALA A 131 -7.98 9.43 -3.72
C ALA A 131 -8.17 9.63 -5.22
N ARG A 132 -9.37 9.32 -5.75
CA ARG A 132 -9.72 9.55 -7.16
C ARG A 132 -9.71 11.03 -7.53
N ASP A 133 -10.26 11.89 -6.67
CA ASP A 133 -10.25 13.35 -6.85
C ASP A 133 -8.82 13.91 -6.88
N ALA A 134 -7.88 13.26 -6.17
CA ALA A 134 -6.45 13.55 -6.23
C ALA A 134 -5.73 12.94 -7.45
N GLY A 135 -6.45 12.29 -8.37
CA GLY A 135 -5.89 11.68 -9.59
C GLY A 135 -5.17 10.34 -9.38
N MET A 136 -5.37 9.69 -8.24
CA MET A 136 -4.73 8.41 -7.91
C MET A 136 -5.51 7.23 -8.49
N GLY A 137 -4.79 6.21 -8.97
CA GLY A 137 -5.38 4.90 -9.23
C GLY A 137 -5.74 4.20 -7.91
N VAL A 138 -6.86 3.49 -7.89
CA VAL A 138 -7.37 2.84 -6.66
C VAL A 138 -7.64 1.36 -6.88
N ARG A 139 -7.18 0.54 -5.95
CA ARG A 139 -7.57 -0.87 -5.76
C ARG A 139 -8.26 -1.02 -4.40
N ALA A 140 -9.43 -1.69 -4.37
CA ALA A 140 -10.18 -2.01 -3.15
C ALA A 140 -10.68 -3.47 -3.22
#